data_7ca4f49f755e0b2174c213594c5ab1eb
#
_entry.id   7ca4f49f755e0b2174c213594c5ab1eb
#
_cell.length_a   1.000
_cell.length_b   1.000
_cell.length_c   1.000
_cell.angle_alpha   90.00
_cell.angle_beta   90.00
_cell.angle_gamma   90.00
#
_symmetry.space_group_name_H-M   'P 1'
#
loop_
_entity.id
_entity.type
_entity.pdbx_description
1 polymer ?
#
loop_
_entity_poly.entity_id
_entity_poly.type
_entity_poly.pdbx_seq_one_letter_code
_entity_poly.pdbx_strand_id
1 'polypeptide(L)'
;DAHQTGFDPQGLFRVKGVGRLNGKQLGLAYALYTWRDEAAQAADSPPGRILPNDALVQIARIGPTNFGSLKRIRMHPQSLRRYGEQILGCVKTHRHDPPTPPEPPARREPDPAERGRESALKAWRRQEAERRQVTVAVVLPARALEYLKKHGPEADLEQAPQLGAKRIRLYGNRLRQVLRQAD
;
A
#
# COMPACT_ATOMS: atom_id res chain seq x y z
N ASP A 1 -11.96 -24.12 -2.38
CA ASP A 1 -12.74 -23.04 -3.00
C ASP A 1 -11.78 -21.99 -3.55
N ALA A 2 -11.58 -22.04 -4.87
CA ALA A 2 -10.76 -21.08 -5.60
C ALA A 2 -11.43 -19.70 -5.50
N HIS A 3 -10.75 -18.75 -4.85
CA HIS A 3 -11.11 -17.35 -4.93
C HIS A 3 -10.95 -16.88 -6.40
N GLN A 4 -12.00 -17.00 -7.18
CA GLN A 4 -12.18 -16.19 -8.39
C GLN A 4 -12.42 -14.74 -7.96
N THR A 5 -11.40 -14.09 -7.48
CA THR A 5 -11.38 -12.63 -7.43
C THR A 5 -11.18 -12.17 -8.87
N GLY A 6 -12.22 -11.60 -9.47
CA GLY A 6 -12.15 -11.00 -10.80
C GLY A 6 -10.98 -10.02 -10.89
N PHE A 7 -10.40 -9.84 -12.07
CA PHE A 7 -9.33 -8.89 -12.33
C PHE A 7 -9.70 -7.49 -11.79
N ASP A 8 -8.86 -6.94 -10.92
CA ASP A 8 -9.03 -5.60 -10.36
C ASP A 8 -8.01 -4.64 -11.00
N PRO A 9 -8.42 -3.86 -12.01
CA PRO A 9 -7.53 -2.91 -12.69
C PRO A 9 -6.93 -1.86 -11.76
N GLN A 10 -7.66 -1.45 -10.71
CA GLN A 10 -7.18 -0.47 -9.73
C GLN A 10 -6.18 -1.07 -8.74
N GLY A 11 -6.09 -2.39 -8.67
CA GLY A 11 -5.10 -3.11 -7.86
C GLY A 11 -3.66 -2.75 -8.20
N LEU A 12 -3.40 -2.28 -9.42
CA LEU A 12 -2.10 -1.75 -9.84
C LEU A 12 -1.60 -0.64 -8.90
N PHE A 13 -2.47 0.26 -8.45
CA PHE A 13 -2.10 1.39 -7.60
C PHE A 13 -1.73 0.99 -6.16
N ARG A 14 -2.04 -0.24 -5.76
CA ARG A 14 -1.59 -0.82 -4.48
C ARG A 14 -0.18 -1.39 -4.55
N VAL A 15 0.37 -1.55 -5.77
CA VAL A 15 1.75 -2.03 -5.96
C VAL A 15 2.73 -0.93 -5.55
N LYS A 16 3.60 -1.24 -4.59
CA LYS A 16 4.62 -0.32 -4.10
C LYS A 16 5.54 0.15 -5.23
N GLY A 17 5.67 1.45 -5.38
CA GLY A 17 6.55 2.08 -6.38
C GLY A 17 5.85 2.51 -7.66
N VAL A 18 4.63 2.05 -7.93
CA VAL A 18 3.83 2.47 -9.10
C VAL A 18 3.55 3.98 -9.11
N GLY A 19 3.29 4.58 -7.96
CA GLY A 19 3.06 6.03 -7.85
C GLY A 19 4.27 6.93 -8.19
N ARG A 20 5.44 6.34 -8.46
CA ARG A 20 6.66 7.05 -8.89
C ARG A 20 6.94 6.90 -10.39
N LEU A 21 6.10 6.19 -11.11
CA LEU A 21 6.21 6.00 -12.55
C LEU A 21 5.62 7.21 -13.28
N ASN A 22 6.26 7.61 -14.39
CA ASN A 22 5.66 8.60 -15.29
C ASN A 22 4.53 7.98 -16.13
N GLY A 23 3.78 8.79 -16.88
CA GLY A 23 2.59 8.32 -17.61
C GLY A 23 2.87 7.14 -18.55
N LYS A 24 3.97 7.17 -19.32
CA LYS A 24 4.34 6.06 -20.22
C LYS A 24 4.73 4.79 -19.44
N GLN A 25 5.50 4.96 -18.38
CA GLN A 25 5.89 3.85 -17.50
C GLN A 25 4.68 3.25 -16.78
N LEU A 26 3.74 4.09 -16.36
CA LEU A 26 2.51 3.64 -15.72
C LEU A 26 1.63 2.83 -16.68
N GLY A 27 1.49 3.28 -17.93
CA GLY A 27 0.78 2.52 -18.97
C GLY A 27 1.44 1.18 -19.26
N LEU A 28 2.78 1.14 -19.33
CA LEU A 28 3.52 -0.13 -19.47
C LEU A 28 3.36 -1.03 -18.25
N ALA A 29 3.36 -0.46 -17.04
CA ALA A 29 3.08 -1.20 -15.81
C ALA A 29 1.66 -1.79 -15.83
N TYR A 30 0.70 -1.06 -16.36
CA TYR A 30 -0.68 -1.54 -16.51
C TYR A 30 -0.77 -2.69 -17.51
N ALA A 31 -0.11 -2.59 -18.66
CA ALA A 31 -0.04 -3.70 -19.63
C ALA A 31 0.57 -4.97 -19.01
N LEU A 32 1.67 -4.83 -18.28
CA LEU A 32 2.31 -5.95 -17.57
C LEU A 32 1.44 -6.51 -16.44
N TYR A 33 0.71 -5.66 -15.75
CA TYR A 33 -0.20 -6.06 -14.67
C TYR A 33 -1.37 -6.89 -15.21
N THR A 34 -1.97 -6.48 -16.34
CA THR A 34 -3.04 -7.20 -17.03
C THR A 34 -2.53 -8.54 -17.56
N TRP A 35 -1.42 -8.52 -18.32
CA TRP A 35 -0.80 -9.74 -18.82
C TRP A 35 -0.46 -10.73 -17.70
N ARG A 36 0.06 -10.24 -16.59
CA ARG A 36 0.40 -11.07 -15.42
C ARG A 36 -0.80 -11.81 -14.85
N ASP A 37 -1.94 -11.13 -14.76
CA ASP A 37 -3.18 -11.72 -14.27
C ASP A 37 -3.69 -12.81 -15.20
N GLU A 38 -3.69 -12.58 -16.51
CA GLU A 38 -4.04 -13.58 -17.53
C GLU A 38 -3.13 -14.80 -17.46
N ALA A 39 -1.81 -14.59 -17.37
CA ALA A 39 -0.83 -15.66 -17.24
C ALA A 39 -0.99 -16.44 -15.92
N ALA A 40 -1.38 -15.77 -14.85
CA ALA A 40 -1.64 -16.38 -13.54
C ALA A 40 -2.88 -17.27 -13.58
N GLN A 41 -3.96 -16.81 -14.20
CA GLN A 41 -5.17 -17.58 -14.41
C GLN A 41 -4.89 -18.83 -15.28
N ALA A 42 -4.18 -18.66 -16.40
CA ALA A 42 -3.82 -19.77 -17.28
C ALA A 42 -2.91 -20.82 -16.61
N ALA A 43 -2.09 -20.42 -15.63
CA ALA A 43 -1.18 -21.29 -14.93
C ALA A 43 -1.74 -21.80 -13.58
N ASP A 44 -2.96 -21.43 -13.21
CA ASP A 44 -3.56 -21.67 -11.89
C ASP A 44 -2.57 -21.34 -10.76
N SER A 45 -2.00 -20.13 -10.83
CA SER A 45 -0.91 -19.73 -9.94
C SER A 45 -1.08 -18.29 -9.48
N PRO A 46 -0.69 -17.92 -8.26
CA PRO A 46 -0.75 -16.55 -7.79
C PRO A 46 0.05 -15.59 -8.71
N PRO A 47 -0.48 -14.40 -9.03
CA PRO A 47 0.18 -13.44 -9.93
C PRO A 47 1.62 -13.08 -9.53
N GLY A 48 1.91 -13.03 -8.23
CA GLY A 48 3.27 -12.76 -7.71
C GLY A 48 4.30 -13.85 -8.03
N ARG A 49 3.86 -15.07 -8.32
CA ARG A 49 4.75 -16.15 -8.78
C ARG A 49 5.07 -16.04 -10.28
N ILE A 50 4.16 -15.46 -11.06
CA ILE A 50 4.39 -15.20 -12.49
C ILE A 50 5.38 -14.05 -12.64
N LEU A 51 5.04 -12.89 -12.03
CA LEU A 51 5.86 -11.68 -12.05
C LEU A 51 5.72 -10.95 -10.71
N PRO A 52 6.78 -10.92 -9.86
CA PRO A 52 6.76 -10.19 -8.61
C PRO A 52 6.50 -8.68 -8.80
N ASN A 53 5.88 -8.04 -7.83
CA ASN A 53 5.56 -6.62 -7.86
C ASN A 53 6.78 -5.72 -8.12
N ASP A 54 7.90 -6.01 -7.44
CA ASP A 54 9.14 -5.24 -7.60
C ASP A 54 9.71 -5.38 -9.02
N ALA A 55 9.67 -6.58 -9.59
CA ALA A 55 10.10 -6.83 -10.96
C ALA A 55 9.20 -6.12 -11.97
N LEU A 56 7.88 -6.14 -11.78
CA LEU A 56 6.92 -5.44 -12.62
C LEU A 56 7.24 -3.94 -12.70
N VAL A 57 7.45 -3.30 -11.55
CA VAL A 57 7.78 -1.86 -11.47
C VAL A 57 9.14 -1.57 -12.13
N GLN A 58 10.14 -2.42 -11.93
CA GLN A 58 11.47 -2.24 -12.54
C GLN A 58 11.41 -2.42 -14.07
N ILE A 59 10.66 -3.42 -14.57
CA ILE A 59 10.45 -3.62 -16.01
C ILE A 59 9.77 -2.40 -16.62
N ALA A 60 8.70 -1.90 -16.00
CA ALA A 60 8.00 -0.71 -16.47
C ALA A 60 8.88 0.55 -16.51
N ARG A 61 9.79 0.68 -15.54
CA ARG A 61 10.73 1.81 -15.45
C ARG A 61 11.84 1.73 -16.49
N ILE A 62 12.42 0.55 -16.71
CA ILE A 62 13.59 0.34 -17.56
C ILE A 62 13.19 0.11 -19.02
N GLY A 63 12.06 -0.58 -19.26
CA GLY A 63 11.62 -0.97 -20.59
C GLY A 63 12.62 -1.89 -21.31
N PRO A 64 12.98 -3.07 -20.75
CA PRO A 64 14.00 -3.95 -21.31
C PRO A 64 13.63 -4.39 -22.71
N THR A 65 14.61 -4.34 -23.64
CA THR A 65 14.41 -4.69 -25.05
C THR A 65 14.95 -6.06 -25.44
N ASN A 66 15.73 -6.68 -24.58
CA ASN A 66 16.35 -7.97 -24.79
C ASN A 66 16.49 -8.75 -23.49
N PHE A 67 16.77 -10.04 -23.63
CA PHE A 67 16.88 -10.96 -22.49
C PHE A 67 18.03 -10.60 -21.53
N GLY A 68 19.13 -10.00 -22.05
CA GLY A 68 20.25 -9.55 -21.23
C GLY A 68 19.87 -8.43 -20.26
N SER A 69 19.09 -7.45 -20.73
CA SER A 69 18.56 -6.38 -19.88
C SER A 69 17.49 -6.89 -18.90
N LEU A 70 16.65 -7.85 -19.31
CA LEU A 70 15.66 -8.45 -18.42
C LEU A 70 16.29 -9.27 -17.30
N LYS A 71 17.39 -10.00 -17.56
CA LYS A 71 18.14 -10.77 -16.55
C LYS A 71 18.70 -9.93 -15.40
N ARG A 72 18.92 -8.62 -15.62
CA ARG A 72 19.41 -7.71 -14.57
C ARG A 72 18.33 -7.36 -13.54
N ILE A 73 17.07 -7.63 -13.88
CA ILE A 73 15.94 -7.41 -12.99
C ILE A 73 15.75 -8.65 -12.12
N ARG A 74 15.68 -8.44 -10.80
CA ARG A 74 15.58 -9.52 -9.84
C ARG A 74 14.23 -10.23 -9.95
N MET A 75 14.25 -11.45 -10.51
CA MET A 75 13.12 -12.37 -10.53
C MET A 75 13.59 -13.82 -10.41
N HIS A 76 12.67 -14.70 -10.06
CA HIS A 76 13.01 -16.10 -9.92
C HIS A 76 13.48 -16.70 -11.26
N PRO A 77 14.59 -17.46 -11.32
CA PRO A 77 15.12 -18.00 -12.57
C PRO A 77 14.13 -18.82 -13.38
N GLN A 78 13.28 -19.58 -12.72
CA GLN A 78 12.23 -20.39 -13.37
C GLN A 78 11.15 -19.48 -14.02
N SER A 79 10.73 -18.42 -13.34
CA SER A 79 9.78 -17.43 -13.91
C SER A 79 10.39 -16.71 -15.11
N LEU A 80 11.66 -16.35 -15.03
CA LEU A 80 12.39 -15.75 -16.14
C LEU A 80 12.47 -16.68 -17.36
N ARG A 81 12.77 -17.97 -17.16
CA ARG A 81 12.82 -18.96 -18.26
C ARG A 81 11.47 -19.18 -18.89
N ARG A 82 10.41 -19.25 -18.07
CA ARG A 82 9.06 -19.57 -18.53
C ARG A 82 8.34 -18.38 -19.19
N TYR A 83 8.53 -17.19 -18.63
CA TYR A 83 7.75 -15.99 -19.01
C TYR A 83 8.57 -14.85 -19.62
N GLY A 84 9.91 -14.99 -19.66
CA GLY A 84 10.78 -13.91 -20.14
C GLY A 84 10.49 -13.42 -21.56
N GLU A 85 10.20 -14.34 -22.49
CA GLU A 85 9.82 -13.97 -23.86
C GLU A 85 8.48 -13.25 -23.92
N GLN A 86 7.50 -13.70 -23.14
CA GLN A 86 6.18 -13.06 -23.06
C GLN A 86 6.28 -11.67 -22.46
N ILE A 87 7.10 -11.50 -21.41
CA ILE A 87 7.38 -10.19 -20.79
C ILE A 87 8.02 -9.25 -21.82
N LEU A 88 9.04 -9.72 -22.54
CA LEU A 88 9.69 -8.90 -23.59
C LEU A 88 8.73 -8.58 -24.72
N GLY A 89 7.86 -9.50 -25.11
CA GLY A 89 6.79 -9.28 -26.08
C GLY A 89 5.83 -8.18 -25.62
N CYS A 90 5.36 -8.24 -24.39
CA CYS A 90 4.51 -7.22 -23.78
C CYS A 90 5.20 -5.85 -23.77
N VAL A 91 6.47 -5.78 -23.36
CA VAL A 91 7.26 -4.54 -23.37
C VAL A 91 7.41 -4.00 -24.80
N LYS A 92 7.76 -4.85 -25.76
CA LYS A 92 7.94 -4.47 -27.18
C LYS A 92 6.66 -3.85 -27.74
N THR A 93 5.51 -4.46 -27.45
CA THR A 93 4.20 -4.00 -27.94
C THR A 93 3.81 -2.65 -27.34
N HIS A 94 4.04 -2.47 -26.03
CA HIS A 94 3.46 -1.34 -25.29
C HIS A 94 4.43 -0.23 -24.89
N ARG A 95 5.74 -0.36 -25.16
CA ARG A 95 6.70 0.67 -24.73
C ARG A 95 6.54 2.02 -25.44
N HIS A 96 6.08 2.04 -26.68
CA HIS A 96 5.92 3.26 -27.47
C HIS A 96 4.49 3.80 -27.41
N ASP A 97 3.52 2.91 -27.37
CA ASP A 97 2.09 3.22 -27.27
C ASP A 97 1.46 2.38 -26.13
N PRO A 98 1.71 2.77 -24.88
CA PRO A 98 1.18 2.05 -23.74
C PRO A 98 -0.33 2.29 -23.57
N PRO A 99 -1.08 1.29 -23.07
CA PRO A 99 -2.50 1.48 -22.77
C PRO A 99 -2.68 2.52 -21.67
N THR A 100 -3.81 3.22 -21.72
CA THR A 100 -4.19 4.15 -20.65
C THR A 100 -4.59 3.35 -19.41
N PRO A 101 -3.91 3.52 -18.27
CA PRO A 101 -4.31 2.87 -17.04
C PRO A 101 -5.64 3.47 -16.54
N PRO A 102 -6.40 2.73 -15.70
CA PRO A 102 -7.58 3.28 -15.06
C PRO A 102 -7.21 4.48 -14.20
N GLU A 103 -8.20 5.30 -13.86
CA GLU A 103 -7.99 6.37 -12.91
C GLU A 103 -7.57 5.79 -11.54
N PRO A 104 -6.56 6.39 -10.88
CA PRO A 104 -6.21 6.00 -9.53
C PRO A 104 -7.45 6.10 -8.63
N PRO A 105 -7.60 5.18 -7.66
CA PRO A 105 -8.66 5.33 -6.68
C PRO A 105 -8.53 6.70 -6.02
N ALA A 106 -9.65 7.41 -5.91
CA ALA A 106 -9.69 8.73 -5.29
C ALA A 106 -9.00 8.66 -3.93
N ARG A 107 -7.94 9.44 -3.75
CA ARG A 107 -7.31 9.60 -2.46
C ARG A 107 -8.35 10.24 -1.55
N ARG A 108 -8.87 9.49 -0.59
CA ARG A 108 -9.67 10.09 0.47
C ARG A 108 -8.78 11.14 1.14
N GLU A 109 -9.09 12.42 0.90
CA GLU A 109 -8.45 13.47 1.68
C GLU A 109 -8.84 13.26 3.14
N PRO A 110 -7.87 13.20 4.04
CA PRO A 110 -8.19 13.11 5.46
C PRO A 110 -9.05 14.33 5.83
N ASP A 111 -10.16 14.08 6.47
CA ASP A 111 -11.01 15.10 7.03
C ASP A 111 -10.15 16.09 7.85
N PRO A 112 -10.31 17.41 7.71
CA PRO A 112 -9.62 18.40 8.53
C PRO A 112 -9.69 18.09 10.03
N ALA A 113 -10.84 17.60 10.52
CA ALA A 113 -11.01 17.14 11.89
C ALA A 113 -10.13 15.91 12.21
N GLU A 114 -10.05 14.92 11.31
CA GLU A 114 -9.12 13.78 11.48
C GLU A 114 -7.66 14.25 11.57
N ARG A 115 -7.26 15.24 10.76
CA ARG A 115 -5.90 15.81 10.80
C ARG A 115 -5.63 16.54 12.12
N GLY A 116 -6.58 17.32 12.60
CA GLY A 116 -6.51 18.01 13.90
C GLY A 116 -6.34 17.02 15.04
N ARG A 117 -7.19 16.00 15.09
CA ARG A 117 -7.14 14.93 16.09
C ARG A 117 -5.83 14.15 16.04
N GLU A 118 -5.33 13.83 14.85
CA GLU A 118 -4.04 13.13 14.68
C GLU A 118 -2.89 13.97 15.24
N SER A 119 -2.83 15.26 14.91
CA SER A 119 -1.81 16.18 15.40
C SER A 119 -1.84 16.28 16.93
N ALA A 120 -3.01 16.47 17.51
CA ALA A 120 -3.19 16.57 18.96
C ALA A 120 -2.80 15.28 19.70
N LEU A 121 -3.22 14.12 19.18
CA LEU A 121 -2.85 12.82 19.75
C LEU A 121 -1.35 12.55 19.65
N LYS A 122 -0.70 12.91 18.55
CA LYS A 122 0.76 12.77 18.37
C LYS A 122 1.52 13.68 19.33
N ALA A 123 1.09 14.92 19.49
CA ALA A 123 1.71 15.86 20.44
C ALA A 123 1.59 15.38 21.88
N TRP A 124 0.38 15.03 22.31
CA TRP A 124 0.13 14.50 23.63
C TRP A 124 0.93 13.22 23.93
N ARG A 125 0.91 12.26 23.01
CA ARG A 125 1.62 10.99 23.18
C ARG A 125 3.13 11.18 23.32
N ARG A 126 3.72 12.14 22.59
CA ARG A 126 5.14 12.48 22.68
C ARG A 126 5.46 13.06 24.06
N GLN A 127 4.71 14.06 24.48
CA GLN A 127 4.88 14.71 25.78
C GLN A 127 4.77 13.71 26.95
N GLU A 128 3.78 12.82 26.90
CA GLU A 128 3.59 11.82 27.95
C GLU A 128 4.70 10.75 27.94
N ALA A 129 5.20 10.37 26.76
CA ALA A 129 6.31 9.44 26.63
C ALA A 129 7.61 10.04 27.20
N GLU A 130 7.89 11.31 26.91
CA GLU A 130 9.03 12.05 27.48
C GLU A 130 8.93 12.16 29.00
N ARG A 131 7.76 12.57 29.53
CA ARG A 131 7.50 12.67 30.95
C ARG A 131 7.76 11.36 31.70
N ARG A 132 7.42 10.23 31.06
CA ARG A 132 7.54 8.89 31.67
C ARG A 132 8.82 8.15 31.30
N GLN A 133 9.67 8.73 30.46
CA GLN A 133 10.89 8.09 29.97
C GLN A 133 10.63 6.73 29.28
N VAL A 134 9.56 6.67 28.49
CA VAL A 134 9.16 5.48 27.72
C VAL A 134 8.98 5.81 26.24
N THR A 135 8.88 4.79 25.38
CA THR A 135 8.59 5.02 23.96
C THR A 135 7.14 5.44 23.73
N VAL A 136 6.90 6.20 22.67
CA VAL A 136 5.55 6.65 22.29
C VAL A 136 4.55 5.50 22.10
N ALA A 137 5.03 4.33 21.64
CA ALA A 137 4.20 3.16 21.46
C ALA A 137 3.69 2.55 22.78
N VAL A 138 4.45 2.73 23.88
CA VAL A 138 4.01 2.32 25.21
C VAL A 138 2.84 3.17 25.71
N VAL A 139 2.86 4.48 25.39
CA VAL A 139 1.79 5.40 25.77
C VAL A 139 0.55 5.17 24.91
N LEU A 140 0.69 5.29 23.57
CA LEU A 140 -0.40 5.13 22.63
C LEU A 140 0.11 4.39 21.38
N PRO A 141 -0.27 3.11 21.17
CA PRO A 141 0.08 2.36 19.98
C PRO A 141 -0.45 3.01 18.69
N ALA A 142 0.26 2.84 17.59
CA ALA A 142 -0.09 3.44 16.30
C ALA A 142 -1.51 3.05 15.83
N ARG A 143 -1.90 1.78 16.00
CA ARG A 143 -3.25 1.30 15.62
C ARG A 143 -4.36 1.92 16.46
N ALA A 144 -4.11 2.14 17.76
CA ALA A 144 -5.05 2.85 18.63
C ALA A 144 -5.18 4.32 18.20
N LEU A 145 -4.07 4.99 17.87
CA LEU A 145 -4.09 6.36 17.36
C LEU A 145 -4.90 6.48 16.07
N GLU A 146 -4.69 5.58 15.10
CA GLU A 146 -5.44 5.54 13.85
C GLU A 146 -6.96 5.36 14.08
N TYR A 147 -7.33 4.50 15.01
CA TYR A 147 -8.72 4.31 15.41
C TYR A 147 -9.31 5.58 16.03
N LEU A 148 -8.62 6.17 17.01
CA LEU A 148 -9.10 7.34 17.73
C LEU A 148 -9.26 8.58 16.86
N LYS A 149 -8.31 8.85 15.94
CA LYS A 149 -8.44 9.99 15.01
C LYS A 149 -9.65 9.86 14.10
N LYS A 150 -9.99 8.64 13.70
CA LYS A 150 -11.12 8.36 12.80
C LYS A 150 -12.47 8.50 13.52
N HIS A 151 -12.57 7.99 14.75
CA HIS A 151 -13.83 7.92 15.50
C HIS A 151 -14.07 9.13 16.41
N GLY A 152 -13.03 9.96 16.67
CA GLY A 152 -13.16 11.20 17.44
C GLY A 152 -13.44 11.02 18.93
N PRO A 153 -13.99 12.06 19.60
CA PRO A 153 -14.21 12.06 21.04
C PRO A 153 -15.20 11.00 21.56
N GLU A 154 -16.11 10.57 20.70
CA GLU A 154 -17.11 9.53 21.01
C GLU A 154 -16.60 8.10 20.75
N ALA A 155 -15.30 7.95 20.43
CA ALA A 155 -14.68 6.65 20.20
C ALA A 155 -14.86 5.72 21.42
N ASP A 156 -15.31 4.49 21.15
CA ASP A 156 -15.28 3.44 22.16
C ASP A 156 -13.82 2.98 22.36
N LEU A 157 -13.25 3.33 23.52
CA LEU A 157 -11.86 3.03 23.85
C LEU A 157 -11.60 1.52 23.98
N GLU A 158 -12.61 0.72 24.29
CA GLU A 158 -12.48 -0.74 24.41
C GLU A 158 -12.29 -1.39 23.04
N GLN A 159 -12.88 -0.78 22.00
CA GLN A 159 -12.73 -1.19 20.61
C GLN A 159 -11.41 -0.72 19.98
N ALA A 160 -10.67 0.20 20.63
CA ALA A 160 -9.43 0.74 20.10
C ALA A 160 -8.32 -0.34 20.05
N PRO A 161 -7.83 -0.73 18.84
CA PRO A 161 -6.88 -1.82 18.72
C PRO A 161 -5.60 -1.57 19.51
N GLN A 162 -5.16 -2.56 20.27
CA GLN A 162 -3.92 -2.51 21.08
C GLN A 162 -3.91 -1.46 22.22
N LEU A 163 -5.00 -0.75 22.50
CA LEU A 163 -5.05 0.19 23.61
C LEU A 163 -4.99 -0.56 24.95
N GLY A 164 -5.86 -1.50 25.15
CA GLY A 164 -5.90 -2.39 26.32
C GLY A 164 -6.35 -1.72 27.61
N ALA A 165 -6.96 -2.49 28.51
CA ALA A 165 -7.60 -2.01 29.74
C ALA A 165 -6.67 -1.15 30.63
N LYS A 166 -5.38 -1.48 30.71
CA LYS A 166 -4.40 -0.71 31.51
C LYS A 166 -4.26 0.73 31.00
N ARG A 167 -4.14 0.92 29.68
CA ARG A 167 -4.03 2.27 29.08
C ARG A 167 -5.34 3.04 29.14
N ILE A 168 -6.46 2.35 28.97
CA ILE A 168 -7.80 2.96 29.13
C ILE A 168 -7.94 3.54 30.53
N ARG A 169 -7.56 2.79 31.55
CA ARG A 169 -7.60 3.24 32.97
C ARG A 169 -6.67 4.42 33.21
N LEU A 170 -5.46 4.40 32.66
CA LEU A 170 -4.47 5.44 32.85
C LEU A 170 -4.75 6.71 32.05
N TYR A 171 -5.24 6.58 30.83
CA TYR A 171 -5.28 7.67 29.85
C TYR A 171 -6.66 7.96 29.27
N GLY A 172 -7.68 7.14 29.54
CA GLY A 172 -8.97 7.24 28.88
C GLY A 172 -9.60 8.62 28.96
N ASN A 173 -9.63 9.23 30.16
CA ASN A 173 -10.14 10.59 30.33
C ASN A 173 -9.31 11.63 29.58
N ARG A 174 -7.99 11.48 29.59
CA ARG A 174 -7.09 12.40 28.90
C ARG A 174 -7.21 12.27 27.37
N LEU A 175 -7.33 11.08 26.85
CA LEU A 175 -7.56 10.84 25.43
C LEU A 175 -8.85 11.49 24.95
N ARG A 176 -9.95 11.34 25.69
CA ARG A 176 -11.22 12.01 25.38
C ARG A 176 -11.09 13.54 25.41
N GLN A 177 -10.36 14.08 26.38
CA GLN A 177 -10.11 15.51 26.47
C GLN A 177 -9.29 16.01 25.25
N VAL A 178 -8.22 15.32 24.88
CA VAL A 178 -7.38 15.67 23.72
C VAL A 178 -8.21 15.65 22.43
N LEU A 179 -9.07 14.65 22.26
CA LEU A 179 -9.95 14.53 21.08
C LEU A 179 -10.98 15.65 21.02
N ARG A 180 -11.63 16.01 22.16
CA ARG A 180 -12.61 17.12 22.20
C ARG A 180 -11.99 18.48 21.94
N GLN A 181 -10.72 18.69 22.29
CA GLN A 181 -10.01 19.94 22.03
C GLN A 181 -9.55 20.09 20.58
N ALA A 182 -9.52 19.00 19.84
CA ALA A 182 -9.03 18.94 18.46
C ALA A 182 -10.16 18.85 17.41
N ASP A 183 -11.41 18.77 17.86
CA ASP A 183 -12.62 18.71 17.06
C ASP A 183 -13.20 20.12 16.90
#